data_24521e7438acbc531ee2fc62c50215c8
#
_entry.id   24521e7438acbc531ee2fc62c50215c8
#
_cell.length_a   1.000
_cell.length_b   1.000
_cell.length_c   1.000
_cell.angle_alpha   90.00
_cell.angle_beta   90.00
_cell.angle_gamma   90.00
#
_symmetry.space_group_name_H-M   'P 1'
#
loop_
_entity.id
_entity.type
_entity.pdbx_description
1 polymer ?
#
loop_
_entity_poly.entity_id
_entity_poly.type
_entity_poly.pdbx_seq_one_letter_code
_entity_poly.pdbx_strand_id
1 'polypeptide(L)'
;MNKKEISIILPVLNEEENLKFLVPEISEILSKLVGENFEIIIIDDQSIDNTKTLVKDFISSRYNIVYKLRNGVKSLPQSIFEGIEISKYKNVLWMDADGSMDVDSVKILISTFLNKDIDVVVGSRFVKDGGYKGLEKNSSKSFLNIIKNLKDSEDSAFAVYLSIVFNKLLKTILSVKISDLTSGFIVGQKKYFDKEMFEKFTYGEYFVYVVMKLLKNNIQILEVGYFCKPRQFGKSKTSSSIFRLIRLSYPYLKIAYKSRKELNEG
;
A
#
# COMPACT_ATOMS: atom_id res chain seq x y z
N MET A 1 -18.97 -11.17 -13.83
CA MET A 1 -17.71 -11.93 -13.77
C MET A 1 -17.48 -12.45 -12.36
N ASN A 2 -17.04 -13.70 -12.21
CA ASN A 2 -16.77 -14.25 -10.87
C ASN A 2 -15.50 -13.60 -10.29
N LYS A 3 -15.65 -12.65 -9.36
CA LYS A 3 -14.52 -11.94 -8.71
C LYS A 3 -13.90 -12.74 -7.54
N LYS A 4 -14.37 -13.98 -7.27
CA LYS A 4 -13.99 -14.74 -6.08
C LYS A 4 -12.63 -15.45 -6.19
N GLU A 5 -11.63 -14.76 -6.71
CA GLU A 5 -10.25 -15.24 -6.79
C GLU A 5 -9.29 -14.06 -6.64
N ILE A 6 -8.14 -14.20 -5.97
CA ILE A 6 -7.23 -13.08 -5.72
C ILE A 6 -5.80 -13.52 -5.45
N SER A 7 -4.82 -12.77 -5.97
CA SER A 7 -3.41 -12.87 -5.59
C SER A 7 -3.04 -11.68 -4.71
N ILE A 8 -2.49 -11.95 -3.52
CA ILE A 8 -1.96 -10.92 -2.62
C ILE A 8 -0.46 -10.80 -2.82
N ILE A 9 0.02 -9.62 -3.13
CA ILE A 9 1.44 -9.34 -3.40
C ILE A 9 2.04 -8.61 -2.20
N LEU A 10 3.05 -9.22 -1.61
CA LEU A 10 3.82 -8.68 -0.49
C LEU A 10 5.27 -8.45 -0.95
N PRO A 11 5.65 -7.21 -1.28
CA PRO A 11 7.06 -6.87 -1.46
C PRO A 11 7.75 -6.84 -0.10
N VAL A 12 8.85 -7.57 0.05
CA VAL A 12 9.56 -7.69 1.32
C VAL A 12 11.02 -7.34 1.21
N LEU A 13 11.56 -6.75 2.28
CA LEU A 13 12.98 -6.51 2.48
C LEU A 13 13.28 -6.49 3.98
N ASN A 14 13.75 -7.64 4.51
CA ASN A 14 14.00 -7.87 5.94
C ASN A 14 12.71 -7.73 6.77
N GLU A 15 11.71 -8.56 6.48
CA GLU A 15 10.39 -8.52 7.11
C GLU A 15 10.06 -9.84 7.86
N GLU A 16 11.08 -10.61 8.29
CA GLU A 16 10.90 -11.89 8.98
C GLU A 16 9.88 -11.79 10.10
N GLU A 17 10.04 -10.82 11.02
CA GLU A 17 9.19 -10.71 12.20
C GLU A 17 7.74 -10.33 11.85
N ASN A 18 7.55 -9.49 10.86
CA ASN A 18 6.22 -9.09 10.41
C ASN A 18 5.51 -10.23 9.69
N LEU A 19 6.20 -10.98 8.84
CA LEU A 19 5.61 -12.10 8.10
C LEU A 19 5.13 -13.23 9.00
N LYS A 20 5.73 -13.45 10.18
CA LYS A 20 5.30 -14.47 11.17
C LYS A 20 3.83 -14.32 11.55
N PHE A 21 3.33 -13.09 11.59
CA PHE A 21 1.93 -12.79 11.93
C PHE A 21 1.10 -12.53 10.69
N LEU A 22 1.62 -11.75 9.74
CA LEU A 22 0.86 -11.27 8.60
C LEU A 22 0.41 -12.40 7.66
N VAL A 23 1.27 -13.37 7.37
CA VAL A 23 0.96 -14.48 6.45
C VAL A 23 -0.16 -15.37 6.99
N PRO A 24 -0.11 -15.87 8.25
CA PRO A 24 -1.20 -16.65 8.82
C PRO A 24 -2.53 -15.89 8.85
N GLU A 25 -2.52 -14.64 9.29
CA GLU A 25 -3.71 -13.80 9.40
C GLU A 25 -4.35 -13.53 8.04
N ILE A 26 -3.56 -13.18 7.01
CA ILE A 26 -4.05 -12.99 5.63
C ILE A 26 -4.62 -14.30 5.10
N SER A 27 -3.94 -15.43 5.29
CA SER A 27 -4.41 -16.74 4.82
C SER A 27 -5.76 -17.11 5.42
N GLU A 28 -5.95 -16.88 6.73
CA GLU A 28 -7.22 -17.14 7.42
C GLU A 28 -8.36 -16.28 6.84
N ILE A 29 -8.13 -15.00 6.63
CA ILE A 29 -9.16 -14.10 6.08
C ILE A 29 -9.49 -14.46 4.64
N LEU A 30 -8.49 -14.74 3.82
CA LEU A 30 -8.71 -15.10 2.42
C LEU A 30 -9.48 -16.42 2.30
N SER A 31 -9.16 -17.41 3.13
CA SER A 31 -9.92 -18.66 3.17
C SER A 31 -11.42 -18.43 3.47
N LYS A 32 -11.73 -17.48 4.35
CA LYS A 32 -13.13 -17.10 4.66
C LYS A 32 -13.82 -16.32 3.54
N LEU A 33 -13.08 -15.50 2.75
CA LEU A 33 -13.64 -14.63 1.72
C LEU A 33 -13.79 -15.32 0.36
N VAL A 34 -12.80 -16.12 -0.05
CA VAL A 34 -12.70 -16.69 -1.39
C VAL A 34 -12.42 -18.20 -1.40
N GLY A 35 -12.40 -18.86 -0.24
CA GLY A 35 -12.07 -20.27 -0.11
C GLY A 35 -10.61 -20.53 -0.47
N GLU A 36 -10.37 -21.52 -1.32
CA GLU A 36 -9.01 -21.87 -1.79
C GLU A 36 -8.54 -21.06 -3.00
N ASN A 37 -9.37 -20.14 -3.51
CA ASN A 37 -9.06 -19.38 -4.72
C ASN A 37 -8.20 -18.12 -4.43
N PHE A 38 -7.14 -18.29 -3.69
CA PHE A 38 -6.16 -17.24 -3.44
C PHE A 38 -4.73 -17.78 -3.48
N GLU A 39 -3.79 -16.87 -3.56
CA GLU A 39 -2.38 -17.11 -3.31
C GLU A 39 -1.76 -15.87 -2.66
N ILE A 40 -0.69 -16.07 -1.90
CA ILE A 40 0.15 -14.99 -1.36
C ILE A 40 1.48 -15.03 -2.10
N ILE A 41 1.81 -13.94 -2.79
CA ILE A 41 3.04 -13.81 -3.57
C ILE A 41 4.01 -12.95 -2.77
N ILE A 42 5.10 -13.54 -2.32
CA ILE A 42 6.16 -12.84 -1.58
C ILE A 42 7.31 -12.56 -2.55
N ILE A 43 7.54 -11.30 -2.83
CA ILE A 43 8.64 -10.81 -3.67
C ILE A 43 9.73 -10.25 -2.76
N ASP A 44 10.79 -11.03 -2.61
CA ASP A 44 11.92 -10.69 -1.73
C ASP A 44 12.96 -9.86 -2.48
N ASP A 45 13.11 -8.61 -2.07
CA ASP A 45 14.06 -7.67 -2.67
C ASP A 45 15.44 -7.77 -2.01
N GLN A 46 15.97 -9.00 -1.93
CA GLN A 46 17.30 -9.34 -1.38
C GLN A 46 17.39 -9.09 0.13
N SER A 47 16.50 -9.73 0.90
CA SER A 47 16.59 -9.77 2.37
C SER A 47 17.86 -10.47 2.84
N ILE A 48 18.41 -9.99 3.95
CA ILE A 48 19.62 -10.53 4.60
C ILE A 48 19.32 -11.14 5.97
N ASP A 49 18.06 -11.07 6.43
CA ASP A 49 17.56 -11.74 7.63
C ASP A 49 17.03 -13.15 7.29
N ASN A 50 16.28 -13.78 8.20
CA ASN A 50 15.72 -15.10 7.98
C ASN A 50 14.43 -15.12 7.15
N THR A 51 14.03 -14.02 6.50
CA THR A 51 12.82 -13.94 5.66
C THR A 51 12.70 -15.13 4.72
N LYS A 52 13.76 -15.46 3.99
CA LYS A 52 13.78 -16.60 3.05
C LYS A 52 13.53 -17.94 3.72
N THR A 53 14.12 -18.18 4.88
CA THR A 53 13.96 -19.42 5.65
C THR A 53 12.52 -19.56 6.13
N LEU A 54 11.98 -18.50 6.75
CA LEU A 54 10.61 -18.45 7.21
C LEU A 54 9.59 -18.74 6.09
N VAL A 55 9.79 -18.15 4.91
CA VAL A 55 8.88 -18.38 3.78
C VAL A 55 8.92 -19.84 3.32
N LYS A 56 10.10 -20.49 3.33
CA LYS A 56 10.20 -21.93 3.04
C LYS A 56 9.44 -22.78 4.06
N ASP A 57 9.49 -22.40 5.34
CA ASP A 57 8.76 -23.09 6.42
C ASP A 57 7.24 -22.94 6.22
N PHE A 58 6.74 -21.79 5.82
CA PHE A 58 5.34 -21.60 5.46
C PHE A 58 4.92 -22.47 4.28
N ILE A 59 5.72 -22.53 3.21
CA ILE A 59 5.44 -23.40 2.05
C ILE A 59 5.41 -24.87 2.48
N SER A 60 6.34 -25.30 3.31
CA SER A 60 6.39 -26.67 3.86
C SER A 60 5.16 -26.98 4.74
N SER A 61 4.63 -25.97 5.41
CA SER A 61 3.39 -26.03 6.21
C SER A 61 2.11 -25.87 5.38
N ARG A 62 2.20 -25.97 4.06
CA ARG A 62 1.11 -25.94 3.07
C ARG A 62 0.34 -24.59 2.98
N TYR A 63 0.97 -23.48 3.36
CA TYR A 63 0.43 -22.19 2.98
C TYR A 63 0.51 -22.02 1.45
N ASN A 64 -0.53 -21.41 0.87
CA ASN A 64 -0.56 -21.15 -0.58
C ASN A 64 0.30 -19.92 -0.93
N ILE A 65 1.62 -20.13 -0.94
CA ILE A 65 2.62 -19.08 -1.13
C ILE A 65 3.43 -19.34 -2.40
N VAL A 66 3.60 -18.27 -3.18
CA VAL A 66 4.59 -18.18 -4.26
C VAL A 66 5.72 -17.25 -3.78
N TYR A 67 6.95 -17.76 -3.77
CA TYR A 67 8.13 -17.00 -3.37
C TYR A 67 9.04 -16.72 -4.57
N LYS A 68 9.44 -15.47 -4.73
CA LYS A 68 10.40 -15.03 -5.73
C LYS A 68 11.44 -14.11 -5.11
N LEU A 69 12.72 -14.50 -5.19
CA LEU A 69 13.85 -13.64 -4.89
C LEU A 69 14.15 -12.78 -6.13
N ARG A 70 14.16 -11.46 -5.95
CA ARG A 70 14.56 -10.52 -7.01
C ARG A 70 16.08 -10.44 -7.13
N ASN A 71 16.52 -10.23 -8.36
CA ASN A 71 17.90 -9.91 -8.68
C ASN A 71 17.96 -8.49 -9.29
N GLY A 72 18.99 -7.73 -8.97
CA GLY A 72 19.17 -6.38 -9.52
C GLY A 72 19.03 -5.25 -8.50
N VAL A 73 18.74 -4.06 -8.96
CA VAL A 73 18.61 -2.88 -8.08
C VAL A 73 17.34 -2.99 -7.23
N LYS A 74 17.46 -2.73 -5.93
CA LYS A 74 16.31 -2.75 -4.99
C LYS A 74 15.29 -1.69 -5.40
N SER A 75 14.03 -2.12 -5.52
CA SER A 75 12.94 -1.26 -5.96
C SER A 75 11.59 -1.82 -5.52
N LEU A 76 10.91 -1.09 -4.66
CA LEU A 76 9.55 -1.42 -4.21
C LEU A 76 8.56 -1.58 -5.39
N PRO A 77 8.44 -0.60 -6.31
CA PRO A 77 7.48 -0.73 -7.41
C PRO A 77 7.81 -1.88 -8.37
N GLN A 78 9.07 -2.17 -8.63
CA GLN A 78 9.43 -3.33 -9.45
C GLN A 78 9.11 -4.65 -8.75
N SER A 79 9.29 -4.74 -7.43
CA SER A 79 8.86 -5.91 -6.65
C SER A 79 7.34 -6.13 -6.77
N ILE A 80 6.55 -5.06 -6.68
CA ILE A 80 5.10 -5.14 -6.87
C ILE A 80 4.76 -5.62 -8.28
N PHE A 81 5.37 -5.02 -9.32
CA PHE A 81 5.07 -5.38 -10.70
C PHE A 81 5.46 -6.82 -11.03
N GLU A 82 6.61 -7.29 -10.57
CA GLU A 82 6.99 -8.69 -10.72
C GLU A 82 5.99 -9.65 -10.04
N GLY A 83 5.40 -9.25 -8.91
CA GLY A 83 4.31 -9.98 -8.28
C GLY A 83 3.04 -9.99 -9.13
N ILE A 84 2.68 -8.85 -9.75
CA ILE A 84 1.55 -8.77 -10.67
C ILE A 84 1.75 -9.68 -11.89
N GLU A 85 2.96 -9.69 -12.48
CA GLU A 85 3.26 -10.51 -13.65
C GLU A 85 3.09 -12.01 -13.37
N ILE A 86 3.64 -12.51 -12.26
CA ILE A 86 3.59 -13.94 -11.91
C ILE A 86 2.27 -14.37 -11.28
N SER A 87 1.36 -13.42 -10.97
CA SER A 87 0.08 -13.75 -10.34
C SER A 87 -0.77 -14.67 -11.21
N LYS A 88 -1.27 -15.74 -10.59
CA LYS A 88 -2.18 -16.71 -11.20
C LYS A 88 -3.57 -16.11 -11.47
N TYR A 89 -4.07 -15.33 -10.53
CA TYR A 89 -5.42 -14.81 -10.57
C TYR A 89 -5.51 -13.45 -11.26
N LYS A 90 -6.70 -13.14 -11.77
CA LYS A 90 -6.98 -11.87 -12.47
C LYS A 90 -7.05 -10.67 -11.53
N ASN A 91 -7.45 -10.89 -10.28
CA ASN A 91 -7.53 -9.87 -9.27
C ASN A 91 -6.25 -9.88 -8.44
N VAL A 92 -5.69 -8.72 -8.24
CA VAL A 92 -4.46 -8.54 -7.47
C VAL A 92 -4.67 -7.48 -6.40
N LEU A 93 -4.10 -7.73 -5.23
CA LEU A 93 -3.95 -6.73 -4.18
C LEU A 93 -2.46 -6.65 -3.84
N TRP A 94 -1.95 -5.45 -3.64
CA TRP A 94 -0.65 -5.30 -3.00
C TRP A 94 -0.72 -4.36 -1.81
N MET A 95 0.19 -4.59 -0.86
CA MET A 95 0.30 -3.87 0.40
C MET A 95 1.71 -3.97 0.96
N ASP A 96 2.05 -3.07 1.87
CA ASP A 96 3.30 -3.18 2.63
C ASP A 96 3.25 -4.39 3.58
N ALA A 97 4.39 -5.07 3.74
CA ALA A 97 4.52 -6.24 4.62
C ALA A 97 4.93 -5.89 6.06
N ASP A 98 4.91 -4.61 6.45
CA ASP A 98 5.41 -4.10 7.73
C ASP A 98 4.38 -4.06 8.87
N GLY A 99 3.18 -4.60 8.61
CA GLY A 99 2.08 -4.64 9.57
C GLY A 99 1.34 -3.31 9.77
N SER A 100 1.69 -2.26 9.02
CA SER A 100 0.98 -0.97 9.09
C SER A 100 -0.44 -1.02 8.49
N MET A 101 -0.67 -1.93 7.57
CA MET A 101 -1.95 -2.26 6.95
C MET A 101 -2.45 -3.56 7.56
N ASP A 102 -3.36 -3.47 8.53
CA ASP A 102 -3.81 -4.65 9.25
C ASP A 102 -4.79 -5.52 8.45
N VAL A 103 -5.00 -6.71 8.94
CA VAL A 103 -5.79 -7.74 8.27
C VAL A 103 -7.28 -7.38 8.17
N ASP A 104 -7.81 -6.61 9.13
CA ASP A 104 -9.18 -6.09 9.03
C ASP A 104 -9.30 -5.12 7.87
N SER A 105 -8.27 -4.30 7.63
CA SER A 105 -8.19 -3.41 6.47
C SER A 105 -8.13 -4.20 5.16
N VAL A 106 -7.36 -5.28 5.09
CA VAL A 106 -7.33 -6.21 3.93
C VAL A 106 -8.72 -6.78 3.66
N LYS A 107 -9.40 -7.26 4.71
CA LYS A 107 -10.77 -7.77 4.61
C LYS A 107 -11.73 -6.73 4.04
N ILE A 108 -11.67 -5.49 4.54
CA ILE A 108 -12.55 -4.40 4.08
C ILE A 108 -12.31 -4.10 2.59
N LEU A 109 -11.04 -3.97 2.16
CA LEU A 109 -10.72 -3.70 0.76
C LEU A 109 -11.23 -4.81 -0.15
N ILE A 110 -10.89 -6.06 0.16
CA ILE A 110 -11.27 -7.21 -0.66
C ILE A 110 -12.79 -7.35 -0.70
N SER A 111 -13.47 -7.30 0.45
CA SER A 111 -14.93 -7.41 0.51
C SER A 111 -15.60 -6.30 -0.30
N THR A 112 -15.09 -5.07 -0.25
CA THR A 112 -15.62 -3.96 -1.04
C THR A 112 -15.43 -4.21 -2.53
N PHE A 113 -14.25 -4.64 -2.95
CA PHE A 113 -13.95 -4.96 -4.34
C PHE A 113 -14.79 -6.11 -4.89
N LEU A 114 -14.98 -7.17 -4.10
CA LEU A 114 -15.77 -8.35 -4.50
C LEU A 114 -17.26 -8.05 -4.64
N ASN A 115 -17.81 -7.18 -3.78
CA ASN A 115 -19.24 -6.96 -3.66
C ASN A 115 -19.75 -5.73 -4.44
N LYS A 116 -18.86 -4.84 -4.90
CA LYS A 116 -19.23 -3.66 -5.68
C LYS A 116 -18.81 -3.84 -7.14
N ASP A 117 -19.58 -3.21 -8.02
CA ASP A 117 -19.22 -3.07 -9.43
C ASP A 117 -18.27 -1.87 -9.58
N ILE A 118 -17.01 -2.10 -9.23
CA ILE A 118 -15.93 -1.12 -9.26
C ILE A 118 -14.66 -1.76 -9.80
N ASP A 119 -13.87 -0.98 -10.53
CA ASP A 119 -12.65 -1.49 -11.18
C ASP A 119 -11.49 -1.64 -10.20
N VAL A 120 -11.33 -0.66 -9.31
CA VAL A 120 -10.21 -0.55 -8.36
C VAL A 120 -10.69 -0.01 -7.03
N VAL A 121 -10.21 -0.58 -5.92
CA VAL A 121 -10.41 -0.05 -4.57
C VAL A 121 -9.06 0.30 -3.96
N VAL A 122 -8.95 1.50 -3.42
CA VAL A 122 -7.76 2.03 -2.74
C VAL A 122 -8.05 2.17 -1.25
N GLY A 123 -7.16 1.66 -0.42
CA GLY A 123 -7.17 1.95 1.01
C GLY A 123 -6.72 3.39 1.25
N SER A 124 -7.47 4.16 2.04
CA SER A 124 -7.21 5.58 2.26
C SER A 124 -7.24 5.92 3.75
N ARG A 125 -6.23 6.65 4.20
CA ARG A 125 -6.15 7.19 5.56
C ARG A 125 -6.93 8.49 5.73
N PHE A 126 -7.41 9.08 4.63
CA PHE A 126 -7.92 10.46 4.61
C PHE A 126 -9.40 10.56 4.23
N VAL A 127 -10.09 9.43 4.13
CA VAL A 127 -11.55 9.38 3.95
C VAL A 127 -12.25 8.97 5.26
N LYS A 128 -13.58 8.94 5.24
CA LYS A 128 -14.37 8.46 6.38
C LYS A 128 -13.91 7.05 6.78
N ASP A 129 -13.85 6.78 8.08
CA ASP A 129 -13.40 5.52 8.67
C ASP A 129 -11.93 5.16 8.37
N GLY A 130 -11.13 6.18 7.96
CA GLY A 130 -9.69 6.10 7.78
C GLY A 130 -8.95 7.00 8.75
N GLY A 131 -7.66 6.70 8.97
CA GLY A 131 -6.82 7.48 9.88
C GLY A 131 -5.54 6.78 10.28
N TYR A 132 -4.99 7.22 11.39
CA TYR A 132 -3.85 6.60 12.04
C TYR A 132 -4.27 6.09 13.42
N LYS A 133 -3.91 4.84 13.78
CA LYS A 133 -4.26 4.24 15.06
C LYS A 133 -3.60 5.02 16.20
N GLY A 134 -4.36 5.34 17.23
CA GLY A 134 -3.93 6.24 18.31
C GLY A 134 -4.26 7.72 18.08
N LEU A 135 -4.76 8.07 16.89
CA LEU A 135 -5.28 9.41 16.54
C LEU A 135 -6.80 9.38 16.28
N GLU A 136 -7.52 8.49 16.93
CA GLU A 136 -8.96 8.29 16.73
C GLU A 136 -9.74 9.58 17.00
N LYS A 137 -10.70 9.88 16.09
CA LYS A 137 -11.56 11.08 16.10
C LYS A 137 -12.56 11.17 17.27
N ASN A 138 -12.26 10.67 18.44
CA ASN A 138 -13.13 10.79 19.60
C ASN A 138 -12.85 12.05 20.45
N SER A 139 -12.52 13.16 19.81
CA SER A 139 -12.68 14.45 20.47
C SER A 139 -12.83 15.55 19.42
N SER A 140 -13.88 16.33 19.54
CA SER A 140 -14.06 17.69 19.01
C SER A 140 -12.94 18.67 19.48
N LYS A 141 -11.80 18.15 19.87
CA LYS A 141 -10.64 18.91 20.37
C LYS A 141 -9.74 19.23 19.22
N SER A 142 -9.54 20.52 19.04
CA SER A 142 -8.64 21.16 18.10
C SER A 142 -7.37 20.35 17.83
N PHE A 143 -6.95 20.31 16.57
CA PHE A 143 -5.69 19.77 16.04
C PHE A 143 -4.45 20.01 16.95
N LEU A 144 -4.40 21.14 17.67
CA LEU A 144 -3.38 21.47 18.66
C LEU A 144 -3.37 20.53 19.88
N ASN A 145 -4.50 19.91 20.23
CA ASN A 145 -4.58 18.94 21.31
C ASN A 145 -4.10 17.53 20.90
N ILE A 146 -4.17 17.21 19.61
CA ILE A 146 -3.60 15.98 19.05
C ILE A 146 -2.07 16.02 19.19
N ILE A 147 -1.45 17.14 18.83
CA ILE A 147 -0.01 17.37 18.97
C ILE A 147 0.42 17.31 20.46
N LYS A 148 -0.40 17.80 21.37
CA LYS A 148 -0.07 17.85 22.79
C LYS A 148 -0.14 16.50 23.51
N ASN A 149 -1.01 15.59 23.03
CA ASN A 149 -1.16 14.24 23.59
C ASN A 149 -0.16 13.21 23.03
N LEU A 150 0.60 13.58 22.02
CA LEU A 150 1.61 12.73 21.35
C LEU A 150 3.02 12.94 21.90
N LYS A 151 3.14 13.51 23.11
CA LYS A 151 4.44 13.80 23.76
C LYS A 151 5.36 12.58 23.92
N ASP A 152 4.83 11.36 23.87
CA ASP A 152 5.64 10.14 23.96
C ASP A 152 6.16 9.62 22.61
N SER A 153 5.81 10.31 21.49
CA SER A 153 6.33 10.02 20.14
C SER A 153 6.32 11.28 19.27
N GLU A 154 7.09 12.29 19.63
CA GLU A 154 7.13 13.60 18.94
C GLU A 154 7.37 13.46 17.43
N ASP A 155 8.19 12.49 17.00
CA ASP A 155 8.48 12.23 15.59
C ASP A 155 7.27 11.69 14.81
N SER A 156 6.37 10.93 15.44
CA SER A 156 5.27 10.26 14.74
C SER A 156 4.11 11.22 14.42
N ALA A 157 3.76 12.14 15.31
CA ALA A 157 2.68 13.09 15.12
C ALA A 157 2.99 14.13 14.05
N PHE A 158 4.20 14.62 14.05
CA PHE A 158 4.69 15.56 13.05
C PHE A 158 4.75 14.91 11.67
N ALA A 159 5.20 13.66 11.57
CA ALA A 159 5.22 12.90 10.32
C ALA A 159 3.80 12.67 9.76
N VAL A 160 2.82 12.37 10.64
CA VAL A 160 1.40 12.26 10.25
C VAL A 160 0.85 13.59 9.73
N TYR A 161 1.15 14.68 10.43
CA TYR A 161 0.75 16.02 9.96
C TYR A 161 1.31 16.35 8.59
N LEU A 162 2.61 16.13 8.39
CA LEU A 162 3.25 16.34 7.10
C LEU A 162 2.63 15.46 6.01
N SER A 163 2.30 14.23 6.32
CA SER A 163 1.61 13.33 5.39
C SER A 163 0.23 13.88 4.96
N ILE A 164 -0.55 14.41 5.91
CA ILE A 164 -1.84 15.04 5.62
C ILE A 164 -1.68 16.27 4.72
N VAL A 165 -0.76 17.17 5.09
CA VAL A 165 -0.50 18.39 4.31
C VAL A 165 0.01 18.04 2.92
N PHE A 166 0.91 17.06 2.83
CA PHE A 166 1.50 16.61 1.57
C PHE A 166 0.45 16.00 0.63
N ASN A 167 -0.43 15.13 1.13
CA ASN A 167 -1.52 14.59 0.32
C ASN A 167 -2.52 15.66 -0.15
N LYS A 168 -2.83 16.65 0.70
CA LYS A 168 -3.63 17.81 0.28
C LYS A 168 -2.96 18.60 -0.85
N LEU A 169 -1.64 18.81 -0.75
CA LEU A 169 -0.87 19.49 -1.79
C LEU A 169 -0.90 18.70 -3.10
N LEU A 170 -0.62 17.41 -3.08
CA LEU A 170 -0.68 16.53 -4.24
C LEU A 170 -2.07 16.55 -4.89
N LYS A 171 -3.12 16.39 -4.08
CA LYS A 171 -4.51 16.45 -4.53
C LYS A 171 -4.84 17.77 -5.23
N THR A 172 -4.36 18.89 -4.70
CA THR A 172 -4.56 20.22 -5.29
C THR A 172 -3.80 20.37 -6.61
N ILE A 173 -2.53 19.98 -6.65
CA ILE A 173 -1.70 20.03 -7.88
C ILE A 173 -2.36 19.20 -8.98
N LEU A 174 -2.81 18.00 -8.66
CA LEU A 174 -3.39 17.07 -9.63
C LEU A 174 -4.85 17.36 -9.97
N SER A 175 -5.54 18.15 -9.15
CA SER A 175 -6.98 18.42 -9.25
C SER A 175 -7.83 17.14 -9.33
N VAL A 176 -7.51 16.14 -8.49
CA VAL A 176 -8.20 14.85 -8.44
C VAL A 176 -9.07 14.72 -7.20
N LYS A 177 -10.04 13.79 -7.24
CA LYS A 177 -10.91 13.52 -6.08
C LYS A 177 -10.26 12.57 -5.07
N ILE A 178 -9.26 11.78 -5.47
CA ILE A 178 -8.56 10.82 -4.60
C ILE A 178 -7.84 11.56 -3.48
N SER A 179 -8.01 11.08 -2.27
CA SER A 179 -7.53 11.75 -1.05
C SER A 179 -6.19 11.20 -0.56
N ASP A 180 -5.90 9.91 -0.77
CA ASP A 180 -4.65 9.27 -0.38
C ASP A 180 -3.84 8.84 -1.59
N LEU A 181 -2.96 9.72 -2.03
CA LEU A 181 -2.07 9.51 -3.17
C LEU A 181 -0.74 8.85 -2.78
N THR A 182 -0.60 8.47 -1.52
CA THR A 182 0.63 7.85 -0.97
C THR A 182 0.34 6.57 -0.19
N SER A 183 -0.85 5.99 -0.38
CA SER A 183 -1.28 4.81 0.36
C SER A 183 -0.46 3.56 0.00
N GLY A 184 -0.28 3.28 -1.28
CA GLY A 184 0.33 2.02 -1.72
C GLY A 184 -0.53 0.77 -1.44
N PHE A 185 -1.76 0.91 -0.95
CA PHE A 185 -2.69 -0.16 -0.61
C PHE A 185 -3.87 -0.18 -1.57
N ILE A 186 -3.95 -1.18 -2.44
CA ILE A 186 -4.88 -1.19 -3.57
C ILE A 186 -5.25 -2.61 -3.99
N VAL A 187 -6.48 -2.79 -4.46
CA VAL A 187 -6.97 -4.00 -5.11
C VAL A 187 -7.63 -3.65 -6.44
N GLY A 188 -7.41 -4.46 -7.47
CA GLY A 188 -8.01 -4.30 -8.79
C GLY A 188 -7.70 -5.46 -9.72
N GLN A 189 -8.19 -5.42 -10.97
CA GLN A 189 -7.81 -6.42 -11.96
C GLN A 189 -6.41 -6.11 -12.51
N LYS A 190 -5.55 -7.14 -12.63
CA LYS A 190 -4.16 -6.99 -13.09
C LYS A 190 -4.03 -6.34 -14.47
N LYS A 191 -5.04 -6.47 -15.34
CA LYS A 191 -5.06 -5.84 -16.67
C LYS A 191 -5.02 -4.31 -16.65
N TYR A 192 -5.30 -3.68 -15.50
CA TYR A 192 -5.24 -2.23 -15.34
C TYR A 192 -3.86 -1.70 -14.94
N PHE A 193 -2.92 -2.60 -14.65
CA PHE A 193 -1.62 -2.25 -14.09
C PHE A 193 -0.48 -2.60 -15.04
N ASP A 194 -0.08 -1.63 -15.85
CA ASP A 194 0.95 -1.80 -16.87
C ASP A 194 2.36 -1.62 -16.28
N LYS A 195 3.35 -2.24 -16.91
CA LYS A 195 4.77 -2.15 -16.55
C LYS A 195 5.26 -0.71 -16.42
N GLU A 196 4.83 0.18 -17.31
CA GLU A 196 5.20 1.59 -17.30
C GLU A 196 4.88 2.29 -15.97
N MET A 197 3.84 1.82 -15.25
CA MET A 197 3.42 2.39 -13.96
C MET A 197 4.44 2.14 -12.84
N PHE A 198 5.39 1.22 -13.04
CA PHE A 198 6.31 0.74 -11.99
C PHE A 198 7.78 0.89 -12.36
N GLU A 199 8.17 0.65 -13.61
CA GLU A 199 9.58 0.47 -14.01
C GLU A 199 10.48 1.71 -13.83
N LYS A 200 9.90 2.92 -13.86
CA LYS A 200 10.64 4.20 -13.80
C LYS A 200 10.84 4.71 -12.38
N PHE A 201 10.34 3.98 -11.40
CA PHE A 201 10.28 4.41 -10.00
C PHE A 201 11.10 3.49 -9.09
N THR A 202 11.50 4.02 -7.96
CA THR A 202 12.30 3.26 -6.98
C THR A 202 11.61 3.11 -5.64
N TYR A 203 10.68 4.02 -5.30
CA TYR A 203 10.00 4.05 -4.02
C TYR A 203 8.51 4.40 -4.17
N GLY A 204 7.88 4.94 -3.12
CA GLY A 204 6.43 5.15 -3.03
C GLY A 204 5.82 6.16 -4.02
N GLU A 205 6.65 6.97 -4.71
CA GLU A 205 6.19 7.94 -5.71
C GLU A 205 5.46 7.30 -6.91
N TYR A 206 5.71 6.02 -7.16
CA TYR A 206 5.01 5.26 -8.21
C TYR A 206 3.48 5.31 -8.05
N PHE A 207 3.01 5.34 -6.78
CA PHE A 207 1.57 5.26 -6.51
C PHE A 207 0.80 6.47 -7.02
N VAL A 208 1.40 7.66 -6.96
CA VAL A 208 0.84 8.86 -7.61
C VAL A 208 0.65 8.61 -9.10
N TYR A 209 1.64 8.04 -9.76
CA TYR A 209 1.58 7.76 -11.20
C TYR A 209 0.56 6.68 -11.54
N VAL A 210 0.49 5.59 -10.75
CA VAL A 210 -0.55 4.56 -10.88
C VAL A 210 -1.94 5.18 -10.83
N VAL A 211 -2.25 5.95 -9.79
CA VAL A 211 -3.57 6.59 -9.64
C VAL A 211 -3.87 7.49 -10.84
N MET A 212 -2.90 8.29 -11.28
CA MET A 212 -3.10 9.19 -12.42
C MET A 212 -3.34 8.45 -13.74
N LYS A 213 -2.60 7.37 -14.00
CA LYS A 213 -2.81 6.53 -15.18
C LYS A 213 -4.17 5.85 -15.18
N LEU A 214 -4.60 5.33 -14.03
CA LEU A 214 -5.94 4.74 -13.88
C LEU A 214 -7.03 5.78 -14.18
N LEU A 215 -6.94 6.98 -13.63
CA LEU A 215 -7.90 8.06 -13.88
C LEU A 215 -7.90 8.50 -15.37
N LYS A 216 -6.73 8.62 -15.99
CA LYS A 216 -6.59 8.96 -17.41
C LYS A 216 -7.29 7.91 -18.32
N ASN A 217 -7.23 6.64 -17.91
CA ASN A 217 -7.87 5.54 -18.62
C ASN A 217 -9.36 5.34 -18.24
N ASN A 218 -9.97 6.32 -17.54
CA ASN A 218 -11.36 6.26 -17.06
C ASN A 218 -11.68 5.06 -16.17
N ILE A 219 -10.69 4.50 -15.46
CA ILE A 219 -10.87 3.43 -14.50
C ILE A 219 -11.52 3.98 -13.24
N GLN A 220 -12.59 3.34 -12.79
CA GLN A 220 -13.32 3.76 -11.59
C GLN A 220 -12.57 3.36 -10.33
N ILE A 221 -12.19 4.35 -9.52
CA ILE A 221 -11.47 4.17 -8.26
C ILE A 221 -12.38 4.53 -7.11
N LEU A 222 -12.55 3.61 -6.16
CA LEU A 222 -13.21 3.83 -4.88
C LEU A 222 -12.20 3.87 -3.74
N GLU A 223 -12.21 4.91 -2.92
CA GLU A 223 -11.44 4.95 -1.68
C GLU A 223 -12.25 4.35 -0.53
N VAL A 224 -11.60 3.52 0.27
CA VAL A 224 -12.13 2.90 1.50
C VAL A 224 -11.22 3.23 2.67
N GLY A 225 -11.80 3.69 3.76
CA GLY A 225 -11.04 4.06 4.95
C GLY A 225 -10.35 2.87 5.60
N TYR A 226 -9.10 3.05 6.01
CA TYR A 226 -8.38 2.14 6.88
C TYR A 226 -7.56 2.88 7.93
N PHE A 227 -7.30 2.23 9.05
CA PHE A 227 -6.44 2.77 10.10
C PHE A 227 -5.03 2.25 9.94
N CYS A 228 -4.11 3.15 9.55
CA CYS A 228 -2.69 2.84 9.50
C CYS A 228 -2.17 2.63 10.92
N LYS A 229 -1.60 1.45 11.20
CA LYS A 229 -0.97 1.14 12.48
C LYS A 229 0.50 1.56 12.47
N PRO A 230 1.10 1.89 13.63
CA PRO A 230 2.53 1.93 13.74
C PRO A 230 3.13 0.58 13.35
N ARG A 231 4.28 0.59 12.70
CA ARG A 231 5.04 -0.65 12.40
C ARG A 231 5.25 -1.44 13.69
N GLN A 232 5.02 -2.75 13.63
CA GLN A 232 5.24 -3.60 14.80
C GLN A 232 6.73 -3.88 15.00
N PHE A 233 7.46 -4.09 13.90
CA PHE A 233 8.89 -4.38 13.91
C PHE A 233 9.61 -3.56 12.84
N GLY A 234 10.91 -3.35 13.03
CA GLY A 234 11.76 -2.60 12.11
C GLY A 234 11.79 -1.09 12.35
N LYS A 235 12.75 -0.40 11.72
CA LYS A 235 12.91 1.06 11.79
C LYS A 235 12.31 1.73 10.55
N SER A 236 11.50 2.77 10.74
CA SER A 236 10.99 3.58 9.65
C SER A 236 12.13 4.22 8.86
N LYS A 237 12.14 4.02 7.54
CA LYS A 237 13.12 4.64 6.64
C LYS A 237 12.90 6.16 6.48
N THR A 238 11.77 6.68 6.95
CA THR A 238 11.32 8.07 6.71
C THR A 238 11.41 8.99 7.93
N SER A 239 11.56 8.50 9.16
CA SER A 239 11.30 9.23 10.41
C SER A 239 12.47 10.08 10.95
N SER A 240 13.60 10.24 10.27
CA SER A 240 14.81 10.74 10.94
C SER A 240 15.17 12.23 10.73
N SER A 241 14.50 13.01 9.85
CA SER A 241 14.78 14.45 9.68
C SER A 241 13.79 15.13 8.71
N ILE A 242 13.40 16.37 9.00
CA ILE A 242 12.59 17.23 8.11
C ILE A 242 13.26 17.38 6.73
N PHE A 243 14.56 17.56 6.68
CA PHE A 243 15.31 17.65 5.42
C PHE A 243 15.18 16.38 4.58
N ARG A 244 15.17 15.22 5.22
CA ARG A 244 14.97 13.93 4.55
C ARG A 244 13.55 13.82 4.01
N LEU A 245 12.53 14.25 4.75
CA LEU A 245 11.14 14.26 4.30
C LEU A 245 10.95 15.18 3.09
N ILE A 246 11.52 16.38 3.11
CA ILE A 246 11.50 17.31 1.96
C ILE A 246 12.20 16.69 0.76
N ARG A 247 13.37 16.08 0.94
CA ARG A 247 14.08 15.40 -0.15
C ARG A 247 13.28 14.22 -0.72
N LEU A 248 12.61 13.44 0.12
CA LEU A 248 11.76 12.33 -0.30
C LEU A 248 10.46 12.79 -0.98
N SER A 249 9.97 14.00 -0.67
CA SER A 249 8.75 14.54 -1.30
C SER A 249 8.98 15.05 -2.73
N TYR A 250 10.21 15.43 -3.09
CA TYR A 250 10.54 15.99 -4.40
C TYR A 250 10.17 15.08 -5.58
N PRO A 251 10.47 13.77 -5.60
CA PRO A 251 10.04 12.87 -6.68
C PRO A 251 8.52 12.86 -6.87
N TYR A 252 7.75 12.87 -5.79
CA TYR A 252 6.29 12.88 -5.85
C TYR A 252 5.76 14.17 -6.51
N LEU A 253 6.31 15.34 -6.12
CA LEU A 253 5.91 16.62 -6.69
C LEU A 253 6.27 16.70 -8.19
N LYS A 254 7.44 16.21 -8.56
CA LYS A 254 7.89 16.14 -9.96
C LYS A 254 6.93 15.30 -10.80
N ILE A 255 6.53 14.13 -10.28
CA ILE A 255 5.58 13.25 -10.95
C ILE A 255 4.20 13.89 -11.02
N ALA A 256 3.71 14.48 -9.91
CA ALA A 256 2.43 15.15 -9.89
C ALA A 256 2.35 16.28 -10.94
N TYR A 257 3.36 17.11 -11.03
CA TYR A 257 3.42 18.18 -12.04
C TYR A 257 3.42 17.63 -13.47
N LYS A 258 4.25 16.60 -13.73
CA LYS A 258 4.32 15.95 -15.05
C LYS A 258 2.98 15.31 -15.43
N SER A 259 2.37 14.54 -14.52
CA SER A 259 1.09 13.88 -14.74
C SER A 259 -0.05 14.89 -14.95
N ARG A 260 -0.02 16.03 -14.25
CA ARG A 260 -0.98 17.11 -14.47
C ARG A 260 -0.93 17.66 -15.89
N LYS A 261 0.28 17.86 -16.39
CA LYS A 261 0.48 18.33 -17.78
C LYS A 261 -0.10 17.31 -18.79
N GLU A 262 0.22 16.04 -18.61
CA GLU A 262 -0.28 14.94 -19.46
C GLU A 262 -1.81 14.78 -19.43
N LEU A 263 -2.48 15.14 -18.33
CA LEU A 263 -3.94 15.14 -18.22
C LEU A 263 -4.59 16.29 -18.97
N ASN A 264 -3.92 17.44 -19.06
CA ASN A 264 -4.46 18.63 -19.74
C ASN A 264 -4.23 18.59 -21.26
N GLU A 265 -3.30 17.76 -21.73
CA GLU A 265 -2.95 17.62 -23.15
C GLU A 265 -3.71 16.49 -23.86
N GLY A 266 -4.55 15.71 -23.16
CA GLY A 266 -5.39 14.64 -23.70
C GLY A 266 -6.86 14.86 -23.47
#